data_d306b372cf52fb7d7a5ca68fa0fdbf02
#
_entry.id   d306b372cf52fb7d7a5ca68fa0fdbf02
#
_cell.length_a   1.000
_cell.length_b   1.000
_cell.length_c   1.000
_cell.angle_alpha   90.00
_cell.angle_beta   90.00
_cell.angle_gamma   90.00
#
_symmetry.space_group_name_H-M   'P 1'
#
loop_
_entity.id
_entity.type
_entity.pdbx_description
1 polymer ?
#
loop_
_entity_poly.entity_id
_entity_poly.type
_entity_poly.pdbx_seq_one_letter_code
_entity_poly.pdbx_strand_id
1 'polypeptide(L)'
;MIEVVSLNATDVKTMKVENKNESYTMYKKSGSVYKIEGHEDKPVEEDVISASIEYLSAIESTKRVMVTEEKLKDYGLEKPAATVSLATASDETVLCLGNESPGGDYYFYMKDDPESKDGKTAVYLMSATQANVCLANRFYYYSTDISHYDSSSDNSKITPIIIGGTKGTHVKIYMADSETGLAYVMDQPINMPFSSSVMDSILGLLSTLNNATPVGDDLSEANLAKLGLAEPSYVLSWENNTIRQTVRFGNVADGMIYCKADDVDAIYQISADAVGALGMDVADMCDVITYTRDVDTLNRIVVSSGKKVYDIETEGTGENRKVTVNNKSAERSIFSEFYATLLGIEVQREGEKPAGEPYLTIDISLTDGGKETLAYYKVDDRYCYYEMNGTGMFYVKTQDVDNILTNVQKVYDNEEIQVVW
;
A
#
# COMPACT_ATOMS: atom_id res chain seq x y z
N MET A 1 -22.75 40.74 -8.00
CA MET A 1 -22.47 39.56 -8.84
C MET A 1 -23.49 39.56 -9.98
N ILE A 2 -23.14 39.11 -11.16
CA ILE A 2 -23.98 39.01 -12.35
C ILE A 2 -24.30 37.52 -12.48
N GLU A 3 -25.58 37.17 -12.39
CA GLU A 3 -26.04 35.82 -12.67
C GLU A 3 -25.94 35.59 -14.19
N VAL A 4 -25.16 34.56 -14.59
CA VAL A 4 -24.94 34.25 -16.03
C VAL A 4 -25.63 32.95 -16.43
N VAL A 5 -25.51 31.91 -15.58
CA VAL A 5 -26.20 30.64 -15.75
C VAL A 5 -27.03 30.36 -14.51
N SER A 6 -28.29 30.05 -14.69
CA SER A 6 -29.27 29.75 -13.63
C SER A 6 -30.17 28.62 -14.11
N LEU A 7 -29.64 27.39 -14.06
CA LEU A 7 -30.35 26.15 -14.36
C LEU A 7 -30.65 25.40 -13.07
N ASN A 8 -31.75 24.68 -13.04
CA ASN A 8 -31.92 23.66 -12.00
C ASN A 8 -31.12 22.42 -12.40
N ALA A 9 -30.03 22.14 -11.66
CA ALA A 9 -29.16 21.02 -11.95
C ALA A 9 -29.86 19.65 -12.02
N THR A 10 -31.00 19.49 -11.29
CA THR A 10 -31.78 18.24 -11.33
C THR A 10 -32.48 18.01 -12.65
N ASP A 11 -32.72 19.07 -13.42
CA ASP A 11 -33.38 19.02 -14.74
C ASP A 11 -32.40 18.71 -15.88
N VAL A 12 -31.10 18.84 -15.65
CA VAL A 12 -30.07 18.52 -16.64
C VAL A 12 -30.09 17.01 -16.92
N LYS A 13 -30.20 16.65 -18.19
CA LYS A 13 -30.27 15.28 -18.70
C LYS A 13 -28.92 14.83 -19.25
N THR A 14 -28.20 15.74 -19.89
CA THR A 14 -26.88 15.46 -20.45
C THR A 14 -25.92 16.62 -20.19
N MET A 15 -24.68 16.29 -19.97
CA MET A 15 -23.56 17.21 -20.02
C MET A 15 -22.54 16.70 -21.03
N LYS A 16 -22.33 17.45 -22.11
CA LYS A 16 -21.28 17.14 -23.10
C LYS A 16 -20.11 18.07 -22.90
N VAL A 17 -18.92 17.50 -22.86
CA VAL A 17 -17.66 18.23 -22.74
C VAL A 17 -16.82 17.97 -23.98
N GLU A 18 -16.34 19.03 -24.62
CA GLU A 18 -15.41 19.00 -25.76
C GLU A 18 -14.21 19.89 -25.39
N ASN A 19 -13.05 19.32 -25.21
CA ASN A 19 -11.83 20.06 -24.90
C ASN A 19 -10.63 19.52 -25.68
N LYS A 20 -9.45 20.06 -25.43
CA LYS A 20 -8.21 19.64 -26.11
C LYS A 20 -7.83 18.16 -25.87
N ASN A 21 -8.32 17.56 -24.81
CA ASN A 21 -7.98 16.18 -24.43
C ASN A 21 -8.88 15.17 -25.11
N GLU A 22 -10.21 15.41 -25.09
CA GLU A 22 -11.23 14.52 -25.64
C GLU A 22 -12.61 15.17 -25.75
N SER A 23 -13.55 14.42 -26.31
CA SER A 23 -14.98 14.74 -26.30
C SER A 23 -15.73 13.58 -25.68
N TYR A 24 -16.57 13.85 -24.67
CA TYR A 24 -17.39 12.85 -24.01
C TYR A 24 -18.74 13.43 -23.55
N THR A 25 -19.72 12.54 -23.40
CA THR A 25 -21.06 12.90 -22.95
C THR A 25 -21.42 12.11 -21.70
N MET A 26 -21.86 12.80 -20.68
CA MET A 26 -22.47 12.21 -19.50
C MET A 26 -23.98 12.34 -19.63
N TYR A 27 -24.71 11.27 -19.31
CA TYR A 27 -26.16 11.29 -19.40
C TYR A 27 -26.79 10.69 -18.14
N LYS A 28 -27.98 11.20 -17.81
CA LYS A 28 -28.80 10.76 -16.69
C LYS A 28 -29.56 9.50 -17.07
N LYS A 29 -29.19 8.35 -16.51
CA LYS A 29 -29.85 7.07 -16.78
C LYS A 29 -31.18 6.94 -16.03
N SER A 30 -31.18 7.21 -14.70
CA SER A 30 -32.38 7.18 -13.86
C SER A 30 -32.11 7.87 -12.52
N GLY A 31 -33.08 8.55 -11.93
CA GLY A 31 -32.90 9.22 -10.64
C GLY A 31 -31.71 10.18 -10.66
N SER A 32 -30.72 9.97 -9.81
CA SER A 32 -29.44 10.67 -9.78
C SER A 32 -28.28 9.90 -10.42
N VAL A 33 -28.56 8.74 -11.06
CA VAL A 33 -27.53 7.88 -11.66
C VAL A 33 -27.11 8.46 -13.01
N TYR A 34 -25.88 8.87 -13.14
CA TYR A 34 -25.23 9.30 -14.36
C TYR A 34 -24.27 8.24 -14.91
N LYS A 35 -24.14 8.22 -16.25
CA LYS A 35 -23.19 7.36 -16.96
C LYS A 35 -22.45 8.18 -18.02
N ILE A 36 -21.28 7.72 -18.43
CA ILE A 36 -20.52 8.26 -19.55
C ILE A 36 -20.86 7.41 -20.79
N GLU A 37 -21.30 8.04 -21.86
CA GLU A 37 -21.67 7.38 -23.10
C GLU A 37 -20.52 6.57 -23.69
N GLY A 38 -20.78 5.28 -23.98
CA GLY A 38 -19.75 4.33 -24.44
C GLY A 38 -18.79 3.82 -23.36
N HIS A 39 -18.99 4.23 -22.09
CA HIS A 39 -18.20 3.83 -20.93
C HIS A 39 -19.08 3.49 -19.72
N GLU A 40 -20.25 2.87 -19.97
CA GLU A 40 -21.31 2.65 -18.98
C GLU A 40 -20.90 1.61 -17.90
N ASP A 41 -19.92 0.76 -18.20
CA ASP A 41 -19.35 -0.28 -17.34
C ASP A 41 -18.18 0.23 -16.49
N LYS A 42 -17.74 1.46 -16.70
CA LYS A 42 -16.57 2.01 -15.99
C LYS A 42 -16.92 2.49 -14.58
N PRO A 43 -15.92 2.55 -13.67
CA PRO A 43 -16.10 2.88 -12.25
C PRO A 43 -16.33 4.39 -12.05
N VAL A 44 -17.49 4.88 -12.44
CA VAL A 44 -17.83 6.32 -12.40
C VAL A 44 -18.39 6.70 -11.03
N GLU A 45 -17.87 7.81 -10.46
CA GLU A 45 -18.38 8.46 -9.26
C GLU A 45 -19.53 9.40 -9.61
N GLU A 46 -20.75 8.95 -9.35
CA GLU A 46 -21.98 9.70 -9.69
C GLU A 46 -22.09 11.03 -8.96
N ASP A 47 -21.59 11.11 -7.74
CA ASP A 47 -21.57 12.34 -6.94
C ASP A 47 -20.64 13.39 -7.54
N VAL A 48 -19.50 12.99 -8.13
CA VAL A 48 -18.57 13.89 -8.80
C VAL A 48 -19.20 14.47 -10.07
N ILE A 49 -19.97 13.66 -10.83
CA ILE A 49 -20.72 14.16 -11.99
C ILE A 49 -21.82 15.13 -11.53
N SER A 50 -22.58 14.75 -10.50
CA SER A 50 -23.65 15.60 -9.97
C SER A 50 -23.13 16.95 -9.49
N ALA A 51 -22.04 16.97 -8.72
CA ALA A 51 -21.38 18.20 -8.28
C ALA A 51 -20.89 19.05 -9.47
N SER A 52 -20.33 18.43 -10.50
CA SER A 52 -19.87 19.12 -11.71
C SER A 52 -21.02 19.80 -12.47
N ILE A 53 -22.14 19.11 -12.57
CA ILE A 53 -23.38 19.69 -13.17
C ILE A 53 -23.87 20.86 -12.31
N GLU A 54 -23.91 20.73 -10.98
CA GLU A 54 -24.30 21.80 -10.07
C GLU A 54 -23.39 23.03 -10.23
N TYR A 55 -22.08 22.88 -10.28
CA TYR A 55 -21.13 23.98 -10.47
C TYR A 55 -21.34 24.74 -11.79
N LEU A 56 -21.72 24.04 -12.87
CA LEU A 56 -21.91 24.66 -14.17
C LEU A 56 -23.36 25.13 -14.39
N SER A 57 -24.31 24.66 -13.59
CA SER A 57 -25.74 25.08 -13.65
C SER A 57 -25.96 26.42 -12.94
N ALA A 58 -25.06 26.86 -12.07
CA ALA A 58 -25.17 28.12 -11.33
C ALA A 58 -23.85 28.89 -11.43
N ILE A 59 -23.73 29.77 -12.42
CA ILE A 59 -22.52 30.59 -12.62
C ILE A 59 -22.83 32.04 -12.38
N GLU A 60 -22.15 32.64 -11.41
CA GLU A 60 -22.14 34.06 -11.18
C GLU A 60 -20.78 34.67 -11.59
N SER A 61 -20.79 35.83 -12.21
CA SER A 61 -19.59 36.54 -12.62
C SER A 61 -19.45 37.91 -11.92
N THR A 62 -18.22 38.26 -11.62
CA THR A 62 -17.89 39.58 -11.07
C THR A 62 -17.78 40.65 -12.17
N LYS A 63 -17.65 40.24 -13.43
CA LYS A 63 -17.36 41.15 -14.55
C LYS A 63 -18.03 40.67 -15.83
N ARG A 64 -18.55 41.64 -16.62
CA ARG A 64 -19.01 41.44 -17.99
C ARG A 64 -18.28 42.45 -18.88
N VAL A 65 -17.80 41.97 -20.03
CA VAL A 65 -17.16 42.81 -21.06
C VAL A 65 -17.81 42.52 -22.40
N MET A 66 -18.21 43.57 -23.12
CA MET A 66 -18.78 43.43 -24.49
C MET A 66 -17.64 43.43 -25.49
N VAL A 67 -17.44 42.34 -26.20
CA VAL A 67 -16.29 42.06 -27.06
C VAL A 67 -16.75 41.86 -28.50
N THR A 68 -16.11 42.54 -29.45
CA THR A 68 -16.31 42.29 -30.88
C THR A 68 -15.67 40.96 -31.29
N GLU A 69 -16.19 40.30 -32.34
CA GLU A 69 -15.74 39.02 -32.86
C GLU A 69 -14.19 39.00 -33.05
N GLU A 70 -13.63 40.04 -33.65
CA GLU A 70 -12.18 40.18 -33.88
C GLU A 70 -11.32 40.19 -32.60
N LYS A 71 -11.90 40.56 -31.45
CA LYS A 71 -11.24 40.63 -30.17
C LYS A 71 -11.43 39.39 -29.29
N LEU A 72 -12.27 38.46 -29.70
CA LEU A 72 -12.46 37.18 -28.97
C LEU A 72 -11.15 36.41 -28.81
N LYS A 73 -10.23 36.52 -29.78
CA LYS A 73 -8.89 35.91 -29.71
C LYS A 73 -8.05 36.38 -28.51
N ASP A 74 -8.25 37.66 -28.09
CA ASP A 74 -7.50 38.22 -26.96
C ASP A 74 -7.89 37.56 -25.62
N TYR A 75 -9.06 36.89 -25.59
CA TYR A 75 -9.61 36.14 -24.45
C TYR A 75 -9.51 34.60 -24.65
N GLY A 76 -8.91 34.12 -25.77
CA GLY A 76 -8.85 32.70 -26.12
C GLY A 76 -10.20 32.13 -26.58
N LEU A 77 -11.15 32.95 -26.96
CA LEU A 77 -12.54 32.58 -27.25
C LEU A 77 -12.85 32.47 -28.76
N GLU A 78 -11.92 32.83 -29.64
CA GLU A 78 -12.00 32.53 -31.08
C GLU A 78 -11.91 31.00 -31.31
N LYS A 79 -11.06 30.32 -30.52
CA LYS A 79 -10.95 28.86 -30.45
C LYS A 79 -10.96 28.46 -28.97
N PRO A 80 -12.15 28.23 -28.41
CA PRO A 80 -12.29 27.93 -27.00
C PRO A 80 -11.44 26.74 -26.57
N ALA A 81 -10.86 26.79 -25.37
CA ALA A 81 -10.11 25.70 -24.75
C ALA A 81 -11.03 24.51 -24.40
N ALA A 82 -12.31 24.81 -24.11
CA ALA A 82 -13.34 23.82 -23.93
C ALA A 82 -14.73 24.40 -24.33
N THR A 83 -15.61 23.51 -24.77
CA THR A 83 -17.04 23.78 -24.93
C THR A 83 -17.81 22.77 -24.09
N VAL A 84 -18.74 23.26 -23.26
CA VAL A 84 -19.61 22.42 -22.44
C VAL A 84 -21.05 22.72 -22.73
N SER A 85 -21.83 21.69 -23.10
CA SER A 85 -23.27 21.78 -23.28
C SER A 85 -24.01 21.11 -22.13
N LEU A 86 -24.93 21.84 -21.50
CA LEU A 86 -25.86 21.35 -20.50
C LEU A 86 -27.25 21.31 -21.13
N ALA A 87 -27.79 20.12 -21.36
CA ALA A 87 -29.12 19.97 -21.96
C ALA A 87 -30.15 19.47 -20.93
N THR A 88 -31.28 20.14 -20.89
CA THR A 88 -32.53 19.74 -20.20
C THR A 88 -33.47 19.03 -21.15
N ALA A 89 -34.72 18.85 -20.76
CA ALA A 89 -35.74 18.30 -21.67
C ALA A 89 -36.19 19.29 -22.78
N SER A 90 -36.00 20.60 -22.56
CA SER A 90 -36.52 21.66 -23.43
C SER A 90 -35.46 22.59 -24.00
N ASP A 91 -34.32 22.72 -23.30
CA ASP A 91 -33.32 23.74 -23.59
C ASP A 91 -31.90 23.19 -23.50
N GLU A 92 -30.96 23.84 -24.19
CA GLU A 92 -29.54 23.59 -24.14
C GLU A 92 -28.80 24.90 -23.85
N THR A 93 -27.93 24.87 -22.84
CA THR A 93 -27.01 25.95 -22.51
C THR A 93 -25.58 25.54 -22.89
N VAL A 94 -24.93 26.34 -23.73
CA VAL A 94 -23.57 26.06 -24.23
C VAL A 94 -22.60 27.10 -23.72
N LEU A 95 -21.59 26.65 -22.97
CA LEU A 95 -20.51 27.44 -22.40
C LEU A 95 -19.25 27.25 -23.24
N CYS A 96 -18.60 28.35 -23.60
CA CYS A 96 -17.33 28.36 -24.34
C CYS A 96 -16.25 28.96 -23.45
N LEU A 97 -15.27 28.17 -23.02
CA LEU A 97 -14.18 28.53 -22.11
C LEU A 97 -12.97 29.02 -22.90
N GLY A 98 -12.41 30.18 -22.52
CA GLY A 98 -11.20 30.77 -23.09
C GLY A 98 -9.99 30.62 -22.19
N ASN A 99 -9.11 31.65 -22.24
CA ASN A 99 -7.88 31.70 -21.47
C ASN A 99 -8.12 32.03 -19.99
N GLU A 100 -7.16 31.67 -19.16
CA GLU A 100 -7.06 32.17 -17.79
C GLU A 100 -6.79 33.68 -17.79
N SER A 101 -7.45 34.37 -16.90
CA SER A 101 -7.23 35.81 -16.66
C SER A 101 -6.05 36.02 -15.72
N PRO A 102 -5.46 37.24 -15.67
CA PRO A 102 -4.39 37.55 -14.71
C PRO A 102 -4.80 37.39 -13.24
N GLY A 103 -6.08 37.27 -12.95
CA GLY A 103 -6.62 37.06 -11.61
C GLY A 103 -6.86 35.57 -11.22
N GLY A 104 -6.56 34.63 -12.12
CA GLY A 104 -6.75 33.20 -11.89
C GLY A 104 -8.14 32.66 -12.28
N ASP A 105 -9.11 33.55 -12.58
CA ASP A 105 -10.39 33.16 -13.15
C ASP A 105 -10.25 32.97 -14.66
N TYR A 106 -11.21 32.30 -15.30
CA TYR A 106 -11.19 32.01 -16.73
C TYR A 106 -12.23 32.85 -17.48
N TYR A 107 -11.87 33.35 -18.67
CA TYR A 107 -12.81 33.99 -19.55
C TYR A 107 -13.74 32.95 -20.19
N PHE A 108 -15.03 33.26 -20.25
CA PHE A 108 -16.01 32.45 -20.98
C PHE A 108 -17.13 33.29 -21.56
N TYR A 109 -17.84 32.72 -22.52
CA TYR A 109 -19.13 33.24 -22.98
C TYR A 109 -20.15 32.10 -23.09
N MET A 110 -21.42 32.46 -23.05
CA MET A 110 -22.52 31.55 -23.30
C MET A 110 -23.01 31.78 -24.72
N LYS A 111 -23.20 30.70 -25.54
CA LYS A 111 -23.85 30.80 -26.83
C LYS A 111 -25.30 31.29 -26.63
N ASP A 112 -25.77 32.08 -27.59
CA ASP A 112 -27.14 32.62 -27.60
C ASP A 112 -27.49 33.42 -26.31
N ASP A 113 -26.45 34.00 -25.65
CA ASP A 113 -26.62 34.85 -24.49
C ASP A 113 -27.46 36.11 -24.88
N PRO A 114 -28.59 36.38 -24.20
CA PRO A 114 -29.43 37.54 -24.48
C PRO A 114 -28.72 38.87 -24.22
N GLU A 115 -27.64 38.88 -23.50
CA GLU A 115 -26.80 40.08 -23.25
C GLU A 115 -25.82 40.37 -24.41
N SER A 116 -25.61 39.40 -25.31
CA SER A 116 -24.81 39.58 -26.53
C SER A 116 -25.65 40.38 -27.54
N LYS A 117 -25.23 41.63 -27.81
CA LYS A 117 -26.01 42.62 -28.61
C LYS A 117 -25.08 43.41 -29.52
N ASP A 118 -25.65 43.98 -30.57
CA ASP A 118 -24.99 44.93 -31.49
C ASP A 118 -23.70 44.35 -32.10
N GLY A 119 -23.67 43.04 -32.42
CA GLY A 119 -22.50 42.38 -32.99
C GLY A 119 -21.36 42.18 -31.99
N LYS A 120 -21.67 42.24 -30.70
CA LYS A 120 -20.71 42.02 -29.61
C LYS A 120 -21.16 40.86 -28.77
N THR A 121 -20.19 40.03 -28.35
CA THR A 121 -20.34 38.92 -27.42
C THR A 121 -20.15 39.37 -25.98
N ALA A 122 -21.02 39.04 -25.09
CA ALA A 122 -20.83 39.23 -23.66
C ALA A 122 -19.87 38.16 -23.13
N VAL A 123 -18.72 38.60 -22.64
CA VAL A 123 -17.67 37.78 -22.06
C VAL A 123 -17.62 38.00 -20.56
N TYR A 124 -17.52 36.90 -19.81
CA TYR A 124 -17.59 36.85 -18.37
C TYR A 124 -16.34 36.20 -17.80
N LEU A 125 -16.25 36.15 -16.46
CA LEU A 125 -15.26 35.38 -15.72
C LEU A 125 -15.97 34.25 -14.96
N MET A 126 -15.42 33.03 -15.02
CA MET A 126 -15.79 31.91 -14.14
C MET A 126 -14.61 31.52 -13.26
N SER A 127 -14.90 30.95 -12.12
CA SER A 127 -13.88 30.50 -11.17
C SER A 127 -13.01 29.37 -11.76
N ALA A 128 -11.76 29.27 -11.28
CA ALA A 128 -10.89 28.16 -11.66
C ALA A 128 -11.49 26.78 -11.38
N THR A 129 -12.29 26.62 -10.30
CA THR A 129 -12.98 25.37 -9.99
C THR A 129 -13.97 24.97 -11.10
N GLN A 130 -14.78 25.91 -11.57
CA GLN A 130 -15.71 25.68 -12.67
C GLN A 130 -14.99 25.43 -14.00
N ALA A 131 -13.92 26.17 -14.27
CA ALA A 131 -13.10 25.99 -15.46
C ALA A 131 -12.43 24.60 -15.48
N ASN A 132 -11.96 24.11 -14.34
CA ASN A 132 -11.35 22.79 -14.24
C ASN A 132 -12.34 21.67 -14.63
N VAL A 133 -13.62 21.80 -14.30
CA VAL A 133 -14.66 20.86 -14.77
C VAL A 133 -14.76 20.86 -16.31
N CYS A 134 -14.70 22.05 -16.94
CA CYS A 134 -14.73 22.16 -18.40
C CYS A 134 -13.47 21.56 -19.07
N LEU A 135 -12.33 21.63 -18.42
CA LEU A 135 -11.04 21.18 -18.94
C LEU A 135 -10.73 19.71 -18.60
N ALA A 136 -11.51 19.10 -17.70
CA ALA A 136 -11.34 17.73 -17.26
C ALA A 136 -11.47 16.73 -18.42
N ASN A 137 -10.72 15.63 -18.35
CA ASN A 137 -10.99 14.45 -19.13
C ASN A 137 -12.00 13.55 -18.41
N ARG A 138 -12.52 12.50 -19.06
CA ARG A 138 -13.52 11.61 -18.45
C ARG A 138 -13.00 10.88 -17.21
N PHE A 139 -11.69 10.67 -17.10
CA PHE A 139 -11.09 9.99 -15.94
C PHE A 139 -11.22 10.80 -14.63
N TYR A 140 -11.46 12.10 -14.71
CA TYR A 140 -11.80 12.94 -13.55
C TYR A 140 -13.04 12.42 -12.79
N TYR A 141 -13.92 11.71 -13.49
CA TYR A 141 -15.16 11.17 -12.94
C TYR A 141 -15.07 9.71 -12.51
N TYR A 142 -13.90 9.07 -12.66
CA TYR A 142 -13.72 7.68 -12.24
C TYR A 142 -13.42 7.62 -10.74
N SER A 143 -13.86 6.52 -10.10
CA SER A 143 -13.52 6.26 -8.71
C SER A 143 -12.01 6.23 -8.50
N THR A 144 -11.56 6.84 -7.43
CA THR A 144 -10.15 6.83 -7.02
C THR A 144 -9.83 5.70 -6.05
N ASP A 145 -10.85 5.08 -5.44
CA ASP A 145 -10.70 3.95 -4.53
C ASP A 145 -10.67 2.63 -5.29
N ILE A 146 -9.49 1.98 -5.29
CA ILE A 146 -9.27 0.67 -5.88
C ILE A 146 -8.80 -0.37 -4.86
N SER A 147 -8.64 0.02 -3.59
CA SER A 147 -8.28 -0.91 -2.52
C SER A 147 -9.48 -1.39 -1.73
N HIS A 148 -10.50 -0.57 -1.58
CA HIS A 148 -11.63 -0.77 -0.68
C HIS A 148 -11.22 -1.01 0.79
N TYR A 149 -10.00 -0.58 1.15
CA TYR A 149 -9.46 -0.74 2.50
C TYR A 149 -9.96 0.38 3.40
N ASP A 150 -10.59 0.02 4.51
CA ASP A 150 -11.03 0.95 5.53
C ASP A 150 -10.31 0.68 6.86
N SER A 151 -9.38 1.57 7.20
CA SER A 151 -8.58 1.49 8.44
C SER A 151 -9.39 1.79 9.70
N SER A 152 -10.59 2.35 9.59
CA SER A 152 -11.42 2.79 10.73
C SER A 152 -12.46 1.76 11.17
N SER A 153 -12.63 0.68 10.39
CA SER A 153 -13.67 -0.33 10.61
C SER A 153 -13.10 -1.66 11.16
N ASP A 154 -13.99 -2.57 11.53
CA ASP A 154 -13.64 -3.97 11.83
C ASP A 154 -12.99 -4.67 10.61
N ASN A 155 -13.13 -4.10 9.41
CA ASN A 155 -12.50 -4.55 8.17
C ASN A 155 -11.03 -4.12 8.02
N SER A 156 -10.47 -3.41 8.99
CA SER A 156 -9.03 -3.08 9.03
C SER A 156 -8.13 -4.31 9.17
N LYS A 157 -8.67 -5.43 9.66
CA LYS A 157 -7.95 -6.69 9.79
C LYS A 157 -7.96 -7.43 8.46
N ILE A 158 -6.83 -7.45 7.79
CA ILE A 158 -6.64 -8.14 6.50
C ILE A 158 -5.77 -9.37 6.68
N THR A 159 -6.27 -10.52 6.21
CA THR A 159 -5.56 -11.81 6.28
C THR A 159 -6.23 -12.84 5.35
N PRO A 160 -5.49 -13.59 4.49
CA PRO A 160 -4.06 -13.45 4.23
C PRO A 160 -3.71 -12.22 3.38
N ILE A 161 -2.42 -11.84 3.44
CA ILE A 161 -1.79 -10.91 2.50
C ILE A 161 -0.80 -11.72 1.67
N ILE A 162 -0.80 -11.55 0.35
CA ILE A 162 0.10 -12.25 -0.57
C ILE A 162 0.80 -11.20 -1.44
N ILE A 163 2.12 -11.24 -1.42
CA ILE A 163 2.97 -10.42 -2.28
C ILE A 163 3.62 -11.33 -3.33
N GLY A 164 3.62 -10.87 -4.59
CA GLY A 164 4.22 -11.58 -5.72
C GLY A 164 4.59 -10.61 -6.84
N GLY A 165 4.76 -11.15 -8.06
CA GLY A 165 5.19 -10.39 -9.23
C GLY A 165 6.65 -10.65 -9.59
N THR A 166 7.12 -10.08 -10.72
CA THR A 166 8.47 -10.35 -11.24
C THR A 166 9.60 -9.74 -10.40
N LYS A 167 9.27 -8.71 -9.60
CA LYS A 167 10.18 -8.03 -8.66
C LYS A 167 9.70 -8.11 -7.21
N GLY A 168 8.50 -8.65 -6.99
CA GLY A 168 7.92 -8.78 -5.65
C GLY A 168 8.58 -9.93 -4.90
N THR A 169 8.73 -9.74 -3.61
CA THR A 169 9.15 -10.80 -2.69
C THR A 169 8.00 -11.76 -2.51
N HIS A 170 8.17 -13.01 -2.92
CA HIS A 170 7.08 -14.00 -2.87
C HIS A 170 6.79 -14.45 -1.44
N VAL A 171 5.96 -13.68 -0.74
CA VAL A 171 5.60 -13.93 0.66
C VAL A 171 4.09 -14.06 0.84
N LYS A 172 3.72 -14.86 1.83
CA LYS A 172 2.36 -14.97 2.34
C LYS A 172 2.36 -14.67 3.83
N ILE A 173 1.49 -13.76 4.23
CA ILE A 173 1.39 -13.25 5.58
C ILE A 173 -0.03 -13.51 6.09
N TYR A 174 -0.16 -13.91 7.32
CA TYR A 174 -1.45 -14.07 7.98
C TYR A 174 -1.43 -13.47 9.39
N MET A 175 -2.61 -13.26 9.95
CA MET A 175 -2.78 -12.79 11.31
C MET A 175 -2.95 -13.99 12.24
N ALA A 176 -2.14 -14.06 13.29
CA ALA A 176 -2.18 -15.12 14.30
C ALA A 176 -2.43 -14.55 15.70
N ASP A 177 -2.99 -15.35 16.58
CA ASP A 177 -3.05 -15.05 17.99
C ASP A 177 -1.63 -15.06 18.60
N SER A 178 -1.31 -14.04 19.39
CA SER A 178 -0.07 -13.94 20.16
C SER A 178 -0.38 -13.63 21.62
N GLU A 179 0.60 -13.77 22.51
CA GLU A 179 0.45 -13.44 23.94
C GLU A 179 0.06 -11.98 24.19
N THR A 180 0.43 -11.09 23.27
CA THR A 180 0.16 -9.64 23.34
C THR A 180 -1.06 -9.22 22.50
N GLY A 181 -1.76 -10.17 21.88
CA GLY A 181 -2.89 -9.93 20.98
C GLY A 181 -2.65 -10.53 19.58
N LEU A 182 -3.33 -9.99 18.56
CA LEU A 182 -3.13 -10.42 17.18
C LEU A 182 -1.82 -9.85 16.63
N ALA A 183 -1.03 -10.71 15.99
CA ALA A 183 0.21 -10.33 15.32
C ALA A 183 0.24 -10.86 13.89
N TYR A 184 0.95 -10.18 13.00
CA TYR A 184 1.21 -10.67 11.65
C TYR A 184 2.40 -11.63 11.65
N VAL A 185 2.24 -12.74 10.96
CA VAL A 185 3.23 -13.80 10.84
C VAL A 185 3.40 -14.12 9.35
N MET A 186 4.64 -14.21 8.91
CA MET A 186 4.96 -14.75 7.59
C MET A 186 4.77 -16.27 7.62
N ASP A 187 4.03 -16.82 6.66
CA ASP A 187 3.81 -18.26 6.46
C ASP A 187 4.81 -18.82 5.45
N GLN A 188 5.07 -18.06 4.41
CA GLN A 188 5.96 -18.41 3.31
C GLN A 188 6.84 -17.21 2.94
N PRO A 189 8.12 -17.44 2.60
CA PRO A 189 8.82 -18.72 2.43
C PRO A 189 9.23 -19.39 3.74
N ILE A 190 9.18 -18.71 4.86
CA ILE A 190 9.53 -19.21 6.19
C ILE A 190 8.52 -18.71 7.23
N ASN A 191 8.20 -19.57 8.21
CA ASN A 191 7.30 -19.19 9.30
C ASN A 191 8.07 -18.37 10.36
N MET A 192 7.85 -17.06 10.36
CA MET A 192 8.49 -16.11 11.29
C MET A 192 7.58 -14.92 11.61
N PRO A 193 7.74 -14.26 12.76
CA PRO A 193 7.07 -12.99 13.04
C PRO A 193 7.35 -11.99 11.92
N PHE A 194 6.31 -11.29 11.45
CA PHE A 194 6.41 -10.31 10.40
C PHE A 194 6.66 -8.91 10.99
N SER A 195 7.56 -8.15 10.40
CA SER A 195 7.92 -6.80 10.87
C SER A 195 6.71 -5.85 10.87
N SER A 196 6.42 -5.28 12.03
CA SER A 196 5.32 -4.31 12.18
C SER A 196 5.53 -3.06 11.32
N SER A 197 6.75 -2.58 11.18
CA SER A 197 7.06 -1.40 10.36
C SER A 197 6.85 -1.64 8.86
N VAL A 198 7.14 -2.85 8.39
CA VAL A 198 6.84 -3.25 7.00
C VAL A 198 5.33 -3.41 6.81
N MET A 199 4.62 -3.95 7.80
CA MET A 199 3.16 -4.03 7.75
C MET A 199 2.54 -2.63 7.68
N ASP A 200 3.00 -1.68 8.48
CA ASP A 200 2.53 -0.28 8.41
C ASP A 200 2.74 0.32 7.02
N SER A 201 3.85 -0.02 6.36
CA SER A 201 4.13 0.40 4.98
C SER A 201 3.15 -0.22 3.97
N ILE A 202 2.79 -1.50 4.15
CA ILE A 202 1.78 -2.18 3.32
C ILE A 202 0.39 -1.56 3.55
N LEU A 203 0.00 -1.31 4.80
CA LEU A 203 -1.28 -0.64 5.12
C LEU A 203 -1.31 0.79 4.57
N GLY A 204 -0.18 1.50 4.59
CA GLY A 204 -0.01 2.80 3.96
C GLY A 204 -0.19 2.74 2.44
N LEU A 205 0.30 1.69 1.78
CA LEU A 205 0.06 1.46 0.36
C LEU A 205 -1.44 1.24 0.08
N LEU A 206 -2.14 0.43 0.89
CA LEU A 206 -3.60 0.25 0.73
C LEU A 206 -4.36 1.57 0.86
N SER A 207 -3.98 2.42 1.81
CA SER A 207 -4.55 3.76 1.98
C SER A 207 -4.24 4.68 0.79
N THR A 208 -3.07 4.52 0.16
CA THR A 208 -2.70 5.24 -1.07
C THR A 208 -3.56 4.81 -2.25
N LEU A 209 -3.90 3.52 -2.34
CA LEU A 209 -4.77 2.96 -3.38
C LEU A 209 -6.24 3.43 -3.27
N ASN A 210 -6.67 3.97 -2.14
CA ASN A 210 -7.98 4.64 -2.01
C ASN A 210 -8.02 6.01 -2.72
N ASN A 211 -6.84 6.54 -3.09
CA ASN A 211 -6.70 7.83 -3.77
C ASN A 211 -5.84 7.69 -5.05
N ALA A 212 -5.96 6.57 -5.74
CA ALA A 212 -5.24 6.32 -6.97
C ALA A 212 -5.75 7.22 -8.10
N THR A 213 -4.89 7.69 -8.97
CA THR A 213 -5.25 8.57 -10.08
C THR A 213 -5.64 7.74 -11.31
N PRO A 214 -6.88 7.81 -11.79
CA PRO A 214 -7.28 7.15 -13.02
C PRO A 214 -6.61 7.78 -14.24
N VAL A 215 -6.03 6.95 -15.13
CA VAL A 215 -5.24 7.42 -16.29
C VAL A 215 -5.62 6.74 -17.62
N GLY A 216 -6.44 5.71 -17.58
CA GLY A 216 -6.84 4.99 -18.79
C GLY A 216 -7.89 3.92 -18.53
N ASP A 217 -8.51 3.44 -19.59
CA ASP A 217 -9.50 2.35 -19.59
C ASP A 217 -9.37 1.41 -20.81
N ASP A 218 -8.29 1.54 -21.56
CA ASP A 218 -7.92 0.57 -22.59
C ASP A 218 -7.23 -0.64 -21.94
N LEU A 219 -8.00 -1.71 -21.75
CA LEU A 219 -7.55 -2.97 -21.15
C LEU A 219 -7.13 -4.01 -22.19
N SER A 220 -6.84 -3.60 -23.43
CA SER A 220 -6.29 -4.50 -24.45
C SER A 220 -4.98 -5.12 -24.00
N GLU A 221 -4.74 -6.37 -24.40
CA GLU A 221 -3.46 -7.08 -24.07
C GLU A 221 -2.24 -6.26 -24.48
N ALA A 222 -2.28 -5.59 -25.64
CA ALA A 222 -1.20 -4.75 -26.13
C ALA A 222 -0.92 -3.55 -25.20
N ASN A 223 -1.98 -2.89 -24.71
CA ASN A 223 -1.83 -1.76 -23.79
C ASN A 223 -1.37 -2.24 -22.40
N LEU A 224 -1.95 -3.31 -21.87
CA LEU A 224 -1.52 -3.89 -20.60
C LEU A 224 -0.06 -4.33 -20.64
N ALA A 225 0.39 -4.94 -21.75
CA ALA A 225 1.80 -5.32 -21.94
C ALA A 225 2.71 -4.08 -22.00
N LYS A 226 2.31 -3.02 -22.72
CA LYS A 226 3.04 -1.75 -22.79
C LYS A 226 3.23 -1.11 -21.43
N LEU A 227 2.23 -1.19 -20.57
CA LEU A 227 2.23 -0.62 -19.21
C LEU A 227 2.85 -1.55 -18.17
N GLY A 228 3.28 -2.77 -18.56
CA GLY A 228 3.86 -3.77 -17.66
C GLY A 228 2.84 -4.46 -16.76
N LEU A 229 1.55 -4.32 -17.05
CA LEU A 229 0.46 -4.90 -16.26
C LEU A 229 0.12 -6.35 -16.68
N ALA A 230 0.53 -6.80 -17.86
CA ALA A 230 0.41 -8.19 -18.30
C ALA A 230 1.40 -9.12 -17.55
N GLU A 231 2.62 -8.62 -17.29
CA GLU A 231 3.64 -9.27 -16.47
C GLU A 231 4.05 -8.27 -15.36
N PRO A 232 3.26 -8.15 -14.29
CA PRO A 232 3.44 -7.09 -13.31
C PRO A 232 4.75 -7.23 -12.51
N SER A 233 5.38 -6.07 -12.24
CA SER A 233 6.54 -5.98 -11.34
C SER A 233 6.17 -6.45 -9.96
N TYR A 234 5.00 -6.03 -9.44
CA TYR A 234 4.48 -6.42 -8.13
C TYR A 234 3.02 -6.81 -8.25
N VAL A 235 2.62 -7.75 -7.40
CA VAL A 235 1.22 -8.14 -7.19
C VAL A 235 0.97 -8.12 -5.68
N LEU A 236 -0.06 -7.42 -5.24
CA LEU A 236 -0.50 -7.42 -3.85
C LEU A 236 -1.93 -7.93 -3.81
N SER A 237 -2.17 -9.01 -3.08
CA SER A 237 -3.51 -9.55 -2.83
C SER A 237 -3.77 -9.56 -1.34
N TRP A 238 -4.98 -9.22 -0.95
CA TRP A 238 -5.44 -9.31 0.44
C TRP A 238 -6.91 -9.64 0.52
N GLU A 239 -7.31 -10.15 1.66
CA GLU A 239 -8.71 -10.38 1.95
C GLU A 239 -9.05 -10.08 3.41
N ASN A 240 -10.31 -9.80 3.65
CA ASN A 240 -10.93 -9.76 4.96
C ASN A 240 -12.30 -10.44 4.88
N ASN A 241 -13.15 -10.28 5.88
CA ASN A 241 -14.46 -10.92 5.93
C ASN A 241 -15.42 -10.51 4.80
N THR A 242 -15.18 -9.38 4.13
CA THR A 242 -16.09 -8.76 3.16
C THR A 242 -15.44 -8.51 1.80
N ILE A 243 -14.12 -8.39 1.74
CA ILE A 243 -13.38 -7.97 0.55
C ILE A 243 -12.30 -9.00 0.25
N ARG A 244 -12.16 -9.31 -1.05
CA ARG A 244 -11.00 -9.98 -1.61
C ARG A 244 -10.53 -9.15 -2.79
N GLN A 245 -9.29 -8.63 -2.69
CA GLN A 245 -8.75 -7.72 -3.69
C GLN A 245 -7.38 -8.16 -4.16
N THR A 246 -7.08 -7.85 -5.42
CA THR A 246 -5.75 -8.01 -6.01
C THR A 246 -5.44 -6.79 -6.86
N VAL A 247 -4.29 -6.17 -6.61
CA VAL A 247 -3.76 -5.07 -7.41
C VAL A 247 -2.45 -5.46 -8.04
N ARG A 248 -2.32 -5.23 -9.34
CA ARG A 248 -1.11 -5.43 -10.15
C ARG A 248 -0.42 -4.09 -10.37
N PHE A 249 0.90 -4.07 -10.26
CA PHE A 249 1.73 -2.89 -10.46
C PHE A 249 2.70 -3.16 -11.62
N GLY A 250 2.66 -2.27 -12.62
CA GLY A 250 3.40 -2.41 -13.87
C GLY A 250 4.68 -1.56 -13.92
N ASN A 251 4.83 -0.82 -15.01
CA ASN A 251 5.99 0.03 -15.27
C ASN A 251 5.91 1.35 -14.50
N VAL A 252 7.08 1.92 -14.22
CA VAL A 252 7.23 3.27 -13.65
C VAL A 252 7.45 4.26 -14.79
N ALA A 253 6.75 5.40 -14.73
CA ALA A 253 6.91 6.54 -15.61
C ALA A 253 6.79 7.84 -14.80
N ASP A 254 7.74 8.73 -14.92
CA ASP A 254 7.76 10.05 -14.25
C ASP A 254 7.54 9.97 -12.72
N GLY A 255 8.12 8.95 -12.06
CA GLY A 255 7.97 8.72 -10.62
C GLY A 255 6.64 8.10 -10.19
N MET A 256 5.76 7.82 -11.15
CA MET A 256 4.47 7.15 -10.93
C MET A 256 4.52 5.71 -11.43
N ILE A 257 3.86 4.78 -10.74
CA ILE A 257 3.72 3.39 -11.17
C ILE A 257 2.28 3.14 -11.65
N TYR A 258 2.16 2.49 -12.81
CA TYR A 258 0.85 2.04 -13.29
C TYR A 258 0.32 0.90 -12.42
N CYS A 259 -0.95 0.95 -12.08
CA CYS A 259 -1.59 -0.12 -11.34
C CYS A 259 -3.01 -0.39 -11.83
N LYS A 260 -3.48 -1.61 -11.58
CA LYS A 260 -4.82 -2.09 -11.92
C LYS A 260 -5.32 -3.05 -10.86
N ALA A 261 -6.50 -2.78 -10.31
CA ALA A 261 -7.23 -3.72 -9.47
C ALA A 261 -8.04 -4.72 -10.31
N ASP A 262 -8.21 -5.95 -9.83
CA ASP A 262 -8.86 -7.01 -10.63
C ASP A 262 -10.35 -6.76 -10.86
N ASP A 263 -11.02 -6.14 -9.90
CA ASP A 263 -12.45 -5.84 -9.91
C ASP A 263 -12.81 -4.48 -10.58
N VAL A 264 -11.81 -3.70 -11.01
CA VAL A 264 -12.02 -2.36 -11.58
C VAL A 264 -11.54 -2.29 -13.03
N ASP A 265 -12.41 -1.90 -13.94
CA ASP A 265 -12.11 -1.81 -15.39
C ASP A 265 -11.51 -0.45 -15.79
N ALA A 266 -10.45 -0.06 -15.07
CA ALA A 266 -9.65 1.13 -15.38
C ALA A 266 -8.18 0.92 -14.96
N ILE A 267 -7.30 1.77 -15.48
CA ILE A 267 -5.88 1.82 -15.20
C ILE A 267 -5.60 3.07 -14.38
N TYR A 268 -4.77 2.93 -13.39
CA TYR A 268 -4.43 3.96 -12.42
C TYR A 268 -2.93 4.18 -12.32
N GLN A 269 -2.57 5.25 -11.64
CA GLN A 269 -1.21 5.54 -11.19
C GLN A 269 -1.21 5.97 -9.73
N ILE A 270 -0.16 5.57 -9.03
CA ILE A 270 0.23 6.06 -7.69
C ILE A 270 1.71 6.40 -7.69
N SER A 271 2.21 7.04 -6.61
CA SER A 271 3.66 7.22 -6.44
C SER A 271 4.38 5.88 -6.46
N ALA A 272 5.48 5.79 -7.22
CA ALA A 272 6.30 4.58 -7.28
C ALA A 272 6.96 4.25 -5.93
N ASP A 273 7.20 5.23 -5.07
CA ASP A 273 7.77 5.02 -3.74
C ASP A 273 6.84 4.23 -2.82
N ALA A 274 5.52 4.28 -3.06
CA ALA A 274 4.54 3.59 -2.22
C ALA A 274 4.65 2.05 -2.27
N VAL A 275 5.21 1.48 -3.34
CA VAL A 275 5.35 0.02 -3.50
C VAL A 275 6.67 -0.55 -2.98
N GLY A 276 7.52 0.28 -2.36
CA GLY A 276 8.86 -0.12 -1.93
C GLY A 276 8.88 -1.37 -1.03
N ALA A 277 7.91 -1.47 -0.12
CA ALA A 277 7.77 -2.63 0.78
C ALA A 277 7.54 -3.97 0.05
N LEU A 278 6.98 -3.96 -1.17
CA LEU A 278 6.66 -5.17 -1.92
C LEU A 278 7.89 -5.88 -2.52
N GLY A 279 9.03 -5.18 -2.60
CA GLY A 279 10.27 -5.69 -3.16
C GLY A 279 11.44 -5.77 -2.16
N MET A 280 11.16 -5.69 -0.86
CA MET A 280 12.18 -5.86 0.19
C MET A 280 12.62 -7.32 0.28
N ASP A 281 13.85 -7.57 0.69
CA ASP A 281 14.32 -8.92 0.98
C ASP A 281 13.54 -9.54 2.16
N VAL A 282 13.37 -10.87 2.16
CA VAL A 282 12.62 -11.57 3.22
C VAL A 282 13.19 -11.28 4.61
N ALA A 283 14.51 -11.14 4.70
CA ALA A 283 15.20 -10.80 5.95
C ALA A 283 14.75 -9.44 6.53
N ASP A 284 14.49 -8.46 5.65
CA ASP A 284 14.02 -7.12 6.05
C ASP A 284 12.53 -7.09 6.38
N MET A 285 11.78 -8.11 5.92
CA MET A 285 10.34 -8.26 6.19
C MET A 285 10.05 -8.99 7.51
N CYS A 286 11.02 -9.69 8.07
CA CYS A 286 10.86 -10.42 9.33
C CYS A 286 11.24 -9.55 10.54
N ASP A 287 10.75 -9.93 11.71
CA ASP A 287 11.38 -9.48 12.95
C ASP A 287 12.83 -9.97 12.95
N VAL A 288 13.75 -9.06 13.25
CA VAL A 288 15.20 -9.37 13.22
C VAL A 288 15.59 -10.44 14.22
N ILE A 289 14.82 -10.63 15.29
CA ILE A 289 15.11 -11.56 16.38
C ILE A 289 14.75 -12.99 15.97
N THR A 290 15.71 -13.91 16.05
CA THR A 290 15.51 -15.31 15.62
C THR A 290 14.71 -16.16 16.59
N TYR A 291 14.66 -15.80 17.88
CA TYR A 291 14.02 -16.58 18.93
C TYR A 291 13.43 -15.68 20.03
N THR A 292 12.16 -15.86 20.38
CA THR A 292 11.41 -14.93 21.27
C THR A 292 10.65 -15.65 22.42
N ARG A 293 10.89 -16.95 22.67
CA ARG A 293 10.16 -17.69 23.71
C ARG A 293 10.42 -17.11 25.11
N ASP A 294 9.36 -17.03 25.90
CA ASP A 294 9.48 -16.72 27.32
C ASP A 294 10.20 -17.87 28.06
N VAL A 295 11.17 -17.52 28.88
CA VAL A 295 11.97 -18.47 29.66
C VAL A 295 11.13 -19.30 30.64
N ASP A 296 9.96 -18.83 31.06
CA ASP A 296 9.04 -19.57 31.94
C ASP A 296 8.27 -20.67 31.20
N THR A 297 8.29 -20.68 29.86
CA THR A 297 7.70 -21.75 29.03
C THR A 297 8.67 -22.93 28.79
N LEU A 298 9.90 -22.86 29.28
CA LEU A 298 10.95 -23.86 29.06
C LEU A 298 11.22 -24.67 30.33
N ASN A 299 11.51 -25.96 30.14
CA ASN A 299 11.96 -26.81 31.24
C ASN A 299 13.33 -27.46 31.00
N ARG A 300 13.85 -27.44 29.77
CA ARG A 300 15.16 -27.97 29.44
C ARG A 300 15.74 -27.34 28.19
N ILE A 301 17.06 -27.06 28.20
CA ILE A 301 17.82 -26.57 27.05
C ILE A 301 19.09 -27.43 26.94
N VAL A 302 19.31 -28.10 25.82
CA VAL A 302 20.53 -28.86 25.55
C VAL A 302 21.33 -28.16 24.47
N VAL A 303 22.50 -27.65 24.84
CA VAL A 303 23.41 -26.95 23.92
C VAL A 303 24.54 -27.92 23.54
N SER A 304 24.66 -28.21 22.24
CA SER A 304 25.60 -29.19 21.70
C SER A 304 26.52 -28.61 20.63
N SER A 305 27.83 -28.77 20.75
CA SER A 305 28.81 -28.41 19.72
C SER A 305 29.97 -29.41 19.71
N GLY A 306 30.07 -30.18 18.65
CA GLY A 306 31.01 -31.29 18.53
C GLY A 306 30.83 -32.30 19.64
N LYS A 307 31.83 -32.44 20.53
CA LYS A 307 31.77 -33.37 21.71
C LYS A 307 31.30 -32.69 22.99
N LYS A 308 31.12 -31.37 22.99
CA LYS A 308 30.65 -30.64 24.17
C LYS A 308 29.14 -30.66 24.21
N VAL A 309 28.56 -31.00 25.36
CA VAL A 309 27.13 -30.98 25.63
C VAL A 309 26.87 -30.37 26.99
N TYR A 310 26.00 -29.37 27.01
CA TYR A 310 25.51 -28.72 28.21
C TYR A 310 24.00 -28.96 28.30
N ASP A 311 23.62 -29.75 29.30
CA ASP A 311 22.23 -30.11 29.57
C ASP A 311 21.73 -29.24 30.73
N ILE A 312 20.94 -28.22 30.39
CA ILE A 312 20.39 -27.26 31.34
C ILE A 312 18.95 -27.66 31.65
N GLU A 313 18.65 -27.91 32.91
CA GLU A 313 17.29 -28.14 33.38
C GLU A 313 16.86 -26.98 34.27
N THR A 314 15.59 -26.58 34.14
CA THR A 314 15.00 -25.50 34.92
C THR A 314 13.75 -26.02 35.63
N GLU A 315 13.58 -25.67 36.90
CA GLU A 315 12.44 -25.98 37.74
C GLU A 315 11.92 -24.70 38.41
N GLY A 316 10.61 -24.45 38.35
CA GLY A 316 9.98 -23.24 38.87
C GLY A 316 10.08 -22.05 37.91
N THR A 317 9.51 -20.93 38.31
CA THR A 317 9.38 -19.72 37.47
C THR A 317 9.86 -18.47 38.20
N GLY A 318 10.20 -17.42 37.48
CA GLY A 318 10.61 -16.14 38.00
C GLY A 318 11.76 -16.23 39.00
N GLU A 319 11.61 -15.64 40.19
CA GLU A 319 12.63 -15.62 41.25
C GLU A 319 12.86 -16.98 41.89
N ASN A 320 11.91 -17.91 41.80
CA ASN A 320 12.00 -19.25 42.38
C ASN A 320 12.62 -20.29 41.42
N ARG A 321 13.06 -19.87 40.23
CA ARG A 321 13.65 -20.78 39.25
C ARG A 321 14.98 -21.34 39.79
N LYS A 322 15.04 -22.67 39.81
CA LYS A 322 16.26 -23.43 40.01
C LYS A 322 16.85 -23.84 38.68
N VAL A 323 18.15 -23.79 38.56
CA VAL A 323 18.88 -24.14 37.35
C VAL A 323 19.95 -25.16 37.68
N THR A 324 20.03 -26.22 36.87
CA THR A 324 21.17 -27.15 36.91
C THR A 324 21.76 -27.31 35.51
N VAL A 325 23.06 -27.46 35.39
CA VAL A 325 23.77 -27.74 34.14
C VAL A 325 24.58 -29.01 34.33
N ASN A 326 24.33 -30.05 33.55
CA ASN A 326 24.98 -31.35 33.70
C ASN A 326 24.91 -31.86 35.16
N ASN A 327 23.76 -31.77 35.83
CA ASN A 327 23.47 -32.08 37.22
C ASN A 327 24.23 -31.23 38.26
N LYS A 328 24.87 -30.14 37.89
CA LYS A 328 25.53 -29.18 38.79
C LYS A 328 24.62 -27.95 38.93
N SER A 329 24.38 -27.50 40.17
CA SER A 329 23.61 -26.27 40.40
C SER A 329 24.30 -25.04 39.79
N ALA A 330 23.54 -24.19 39.15
CA ALA A 330 23.96 -22.93 38.53
C ALA A 330 23.16 -21.76 39.08
N GLU A 331 23.80 -20.57 39.12
CA GLU A 331 23.16 -19.35 39.55
C GLU A 331 22.12 -18.90 38.52
N ARG A 332 20.91 -18.58 38.99
CA ARG A 332 19.81 -18.14 38.17
C ARG A 332 20.14 -16.88 37.35
N SER A 333 20.83 -15.92 37.97
CA SER A 333 21.19 -14.66 37.29
C SER A 333 22.08 -14.91 36.08
N ILE A 334 23.08 -15.79 36.22
CA ILE A 334 24.00 -16.15 35.12
C ILE A 334 23.24 -16.87 34.00
N PHE A 335 22.30 -17.77 34.33
CA PHE A 335 21.44 -18.41 33.35
C PHE A 335 20.56 -17.40 32.64
N SER A 336 20.00 -16.40 33.33
CA SER A 336 19.18 -15.35 32.70
C SER A 336 19.97 -14.53 31.68
N GLU A 337 21.25 -14.22 31.99
CA GLU A 337 22.14 -13.51 31.07
C GLU A 337 22.52 -14.38 29.85
N PHE A 338 22.74 -15.67 30.04
CA PHE A 338 22.92 -16.64 28.95
C PHE A 338 21.65 -16.69 28.04
N TYR A 339 20.48 -16.79 28.68
CA TYR A 339 19.22 -16.84 27.91
C TYR A 339 18.99 -15.54 27.12
N ALA A 340 19.30 -14.39 27.69
CA ALA A 340 19.27 -13.12 26.98
C ALA A 340 20.22 -13.11 25.76
N THR A 341 21.37 -13.76 25.83
CA THR A 341 22.28 -13.91 24.67
C THR A 341 21.61 -14.71 23.54
N LEU A 342 20.84 -15.76 23.88
CA LEU A 342 20.11 -16.54 22.89
C LEU A 342 19.01 -15.72 22.23
N LEU A 343 18.26 -14.92 22.98
CA LEU A 343 17.21 -14.03 22.49
C LEU A 343 17.76 -12.86 21.67
N GLY A 344 19.03 -12.50 21.84
CA GLY A 344 19.67 -11.38 21.15
C GLY A 344 20.25 -11.72 19.77
N ILE A 345 20.03 -12.94 19.25
CA ILE A 345 20.54 -13.31 17.93
C ILE A 345 19.64 -12.74 16.84
N GLU A 346 20.23 -11.97 15.94
CA GLU A 346 19.53 -11.27 14.89
C GLU A 346 19.83 -11.85 13.49
N VAL A 347 18.80 -11.93 12.67
CA VAL A 347 18.90 -12.18 11.23
C VAL A 347 19.72 -11.07 10.57
N GLN A 348 20.63 -11.44 9.67
CA GLN A 348 21.46 -10.48 8.95
C GLN A 348 21.06 -10.36 7.47
N ARG A 349 20.84 -11.47 6.81
CA ARG A 349 20.47 -11.56 5.40
C ARG A 349 20.09 -12.99 5.01
N GLU A 350 19.46 -13.15 3.87
CA GLU A 350 19.27 -14.47 3.27
C GLU A 350 20.58 -15.18 2.97
N GLY A 351 20.56 -16.51 3.04
CA GLY A 351 21.71 -17.33 2.80
C GLY A 351 21.39 -18.78 2.48
N GLU A 352 22.38 -19.49 1.95
CA GLU A 352 22.26 -20.89 1.61
C GLU A 352 22.90 -21.77 2.71
N LYS A 353 22.27 -22.91 3.00
CA LYS A 353 22.78 -23.89 3.94
C LYS A 353 24.07 -24.51 3.42
N PRO A 354 25.19 -24.41 4.17
CA PRO A 354 26.41 -25.12 3.81
C PRO A 354 26.26 -26.63 4.04
N ALA A 355 27.07 -27.41 3.36
CA ALA A 355 27.12 -28.86 3.56
C ALA A 355 27.79 -29.18 4.93
N GLY A 356 27.35 -30.23 5.59
CA GLY A 356 27.96 -30.75 6.82
C GLY A 356 27.03 -30.74 8.03
N GLU A 357 27.60 -31.05 9.18
CA GLU A 357 26.89 -31.06 10.46
C GLU A 357 26.82 -29.66 11.05
N PRO A 358 25.82 -29.37 11.91
CA PRO A 358 25.71 -28.09 12.57
C PRO A 358 26.94 -27.80 13.47
N TYR A 359 27.38 -26.58 13.44
CA TYR A 359 28.42 -26.08 14.35
C TYR A 359 27.92 -26.00 15.80
N LEU A 360 26.64 -25.60 15.96
CA LEU A 360 25.94 -25.55 17.24
C LEU A 360 24.51 -26.01 17.03
N THR A 361 24.00 -26.80 17.96
CA THR A 361 22.59 -27.20 18.07
C THR A 361 22.07 -26.87 19.47
N ILE A 362 20.87 -26.35 19.56
CA ILE A 362 20.18 -26.09 20.83
C ILE A 362 18.82 -26.78 20.75
N ASP A 363 18.66 -27.86 21.53
CA ASP A 363 17.40 -28.56 21.68
C ASP A 363 16.66 -28.04 22.91
N ILE A 364 15.43 -27.57 22.73
CA ILE A 364 14.62 -26.93 23.75
C ILE A 364 13.38 -27.79 23.99
N SER A 365 13.12 -28.09 25.27
CA SER A 365 11.87 -28.73 25.69
C SER A 365 10.99 -27.73 26.42
N LEU A 366 9.72 -27.68 26.02
CA LEU A 366 8.74 -26.76 26.57
C LEU A 366 7.93 -27.42 27.70
N THR A 367 7.38 -26.59 28.57
CA THR A 367 6.56 -27.04 29.73
C THR A 367 5.25 -27.72 29.28
N ASP A 368 4.74 -27.42 28.09
CA ASP A 368 3.55 -28.04 27.48
C ASP A 368 3.85 -29.38 26.78
N GLY A 369 5.14 -29.81 26.78
CA GLY A 369 5.62 -31.02 26.10
C GLY A 369 6.10 -30.80 24.67
N GLY A 370 6.03 -29.58 24.15
CA GLY A 370 6.59 -29.19 22.85
C GLY A 370 8.11 -29.30 22.84
N LYS A 371 8.68 -29.36 21.62
CA LYS A 371 10.13 -29.37 21.39
C LYS A 371 10.48 -28.48 20.24
N GLU A 372 11.59 -27.76 20.39
CA GLU A 372 12.16 -26.89 19.37
C GLU A 372 13.63 -27.17 19.22
N THR A 373 14.17 -27.07 18.01
CA THR A 373 15.61 -27.23 17.74
C THR A 373 16.08 -26.03 16.95
N LEU A 374 17.11 -25.36 17.46
CA LEU A 374 17.83 -24.31 16.74
C LEU A 374 19.18 -24.91 16.29
N ALA A 375 19.50 -24.79 15.01
CA ALA A 375 20.75 -25.29 14.46
C ALA A 375 21.49 -24.21 13.70
N TYR A 376 22.79 -24.10 13.97
CA TYR A 376 23.66 -23.11 13.36
C TYR A 376 24.78 -23.82 12.60
N TYR A 377 24.91 -23.52 11.29
CA TYR A 377 25.93 -24.11 10.42
C TYR A 377 26.97 -23.05 10.06
N LYS A 378 28.22 -23.24 10.43
CA LYS A 378 29.27 -22.26 10.17
C LYS A 378 29.54 -22.16 8.66
N VAL A 379 29.33 -20.95 8.10
CA VAL A 379 29.60 -20.64 6.69
C VAL A 379 31.02 -20.08 6.56
N ASP A 380 31.34 -19.07 7.39
CA ASP A 380 32.66 -18.44 7.47
C ASP A 380 32.88 -17.81 8.87
N ASP A 381 33.91 -16.98 9.02
CA ASP A 381 34.20 -16.32 10.29
C ASP A 381 33.22 -15.18 10.63
N ARG A 382 32.35 -14.78 9.71
CA ARG A 382 31.35 -13.73 9.91
C ARG A 382 29.95 -14.27 10.08
N TYR A 383 29.62 -15.38 9.39
CA TYR A 383 28.24 -15.85 9.28
C TYR A 383 28.10 -17.34 9.59
N CYS A 384 27.03 -17.67 10.32
CA CYS A 384 26.42 -18.98 10.43
C CYS A 384 25.06 -18.98 9.73
N TYR A 385 24.72 -20.07 9.02
CA TYR A 385 23.37 -20.32 8.56
C TYR A 385 22.51 -20.82 9.72
N TYR A 386 21.32 -20.29 9.87
CA TYR A 386 20.41 -20.58 10.97
C TYR A 386 19.21 -21.38 10.50
N GLU A 387 18.83 -22.41 11.28
CA GLU A 387 17.60 -23.18 11.11
C GLU A 387 16.85 -23.27 12.45
N MET A 388 15.52 -23.20 12.37
CA MET A 388 14.60 -23.58 13.44
C MET A 388 13.77 -24.76 12.99
N ASN A 389 13.80 -25.85 13.74
CA ASN A 389 13.09 -27.11 13.45
C ASN A 389 13.37 -27.65 12.03
N GLY A 390 14.59 -27.49 11.55
CA GLY A 390 15.03 -27.96 10.24
C GLY A 390 14.64 -27.06 9.07
N THR A 391 14.06 -25.90 9.35
CA THR A 391 13.71 -24.90 8.33
C THR A 391 14.54 -23.64 8.56
N GLY A 392 15.18 -23.12 7.51
CA GLY A 392 15.98 -21.91 7.58
C GLY A 392 16.18 -21.29 6.21
N MET A 393 16.56 -20.01 6.20
CA MET A 393 16.98 -19.30 5.00
C MET A 393 17.88 -18.09 5.30
N PHE A 394 18.31 -17.93 6.55
CA PHE A 394 19.02 -16.72 6.96
C PHE A 394 20.41 -17.01 7.52
N TYR A 395 21.29 -16.03 7.38
CA TYR A 395 22.52 -15.94 8.12
C TYR A 395 22.37 -15.09 9.38
N VAL A 396 23.08 -15.52 10.43
CA VAL A 396 23.29 -14.79 11.68
C VAL A 396 24.80 -14.57 11.87
N LYS A 397 25.21 -13.67 12.76
CA LYS A 397 26.64 -13.45 13.00
C LYS A 397 27.27 -14.65 13.71
N THR A 398 28.42 -15.12 13.22
CA THR A 398 29.19 -16.18 13.87
C THR A 398 29.59 -15.78 15.31
N GLN A 399 29.89 -14.50 15.55
CA GLN A 399 30.24 -13.99 16.88
C GLN A 399 29.11 -14.22 17.90
N ASP A 400 27.84 -14.04 17.49
CA ASP A 400 26.70 -14.23 18.40
C ASP A 400 26.53 -15.72 18.75
N VAL A 401 26.76 -16.61 17.78
CA VAL A 401 26.76 -18.07 17.98
C VAL A 401 27.95 -18.50 18.89
N ASP A 402 29.13 -17.93 18.72
CA ASP A 402 30.29 -18.18 19.57
C ASP A 402 30.07 -17.66 21.01
N ASN A 403 29.32 -16.57 21.17
CA ASN A 403 28.92 -16.05 22.47
C ASN A 403 28.01 -17.03 23.22
N ILE A 404 27.09 -17.73 22.54
CA ILE A 404 26.27 -18.80 23.16
C ILE A 404 27.18 -19.89 23.75
N LEU A 405 28.15 -20.38 22.96
CA LEU A 405 29.09 -21.42 23.42
C LEU A 405 29.94 -20.97 24.60
N THR A 406 30.37 -19.72 24.57
CA THR A 406 31.16 -19.13 25.66
C THR A 406 30.30 -18.95 26.90
N ASN A 407 29.08 -18.44 26.75
CA ASN A 407 28.22 -18.12 27.88
C ASN A 407 27.58 -19.36 28.52
N VAL A 408 27.25 -20.41 27.75
CA VAL A 408 26.79 -21.68 28.36
C VAL A 408 27.89 -22.35 29.20
N GLN A 409 29.18 -22.25 28.82
CA GLN A 409 30.30 -22.71 29.63
C GLN A 409 30.34 -21.93 30.94
N LYS A 410 30.17 -20.60 30.92
CA LYS A 410 30.14 -19.76 32.13
C LYS A 410 29.00 -20.12 33.08
N VAL A 411 27.80 -20.46 32.54
CA VAL A 411 26.67 -20.97 33.36
C VAL A 411 27.11 -22.25 34.11
N TYR A 412 27.78 -23.18 33.41
CA TYR A 412 28.29 -24.41 34.01
C TYR A 412 29.33 -24.14 35.09
N ASP A 413 30.23 -23.16 34.88
CA ASP A 413 31.32 -22.81 35.80
C ASP A 413 30.87 -21.86 36.92
N ASN A 414 29.66 -21.31 36.87
CA ASN A 414 29.14 -20.21 37.71
C ASN A 414 30.00 -18.95 37.62
N GLU A 415 30.43 -18.60 36.42
CA GLU A 415 31.18 -17.38 36.11
C GLU A 415 30.28 -16.30 35.55
N GLU A 416 30.51 -15.05 35.93
CA GLU A 416 29.72 -13.89 35.49
C GLU A 416 29.77 -13.69 33.97
N ILE A 417 28.63 -13.46 33.35
CA ILE A 417 28.50 -13.13 31.93
C ILE A 417 28.41 -11.61 31.78
N GLN A 418 29.28 -11.04 30.96
CA GLN A 418 29.15 -9.64 30.56
C GLN A 418 28.35 -9.60 29.24
N VAL A 419 27.10 -9.19 29.31
CA VAL A 419 26.28 -8.94 28.13
C VAL A 419 26.64 -7.55 27.58
N VAL A 420 27.23 -7.50 26.40
CA VAL A 420 27.47 -6.25 25.67
C VAL A 420 26.33 -6.12 24.70
N TRP A 421 25.46 -5.14 24.95
CA TRP A 421 24.32 -4.77 24.07
C TRP A 421 24.77 -3.91 22.88
#